data_a7dbaea7f371d52a00246fb581421c69
#
_entry.id   a7dbaea7f371d52a00246fb581421c69
#
_cell.length_a   1.000
_cell.length_b   1.000
_cell.length_c   1.000
_cell.angle_alpha   90.00
_cell.angle_beta   90.00
_cell.angle_gamma   90.00
#
_symmetry.space_group_name_H-M   'P 1'
#
loop_
_entity.id
_entity.type
_entity.pdbx_description
1 polymer ?
#
loop_
_entity_poly.entity_id
_entity_poly.type
_entity_poly.pdbx_seq_one_letter_code
_entity_poly.pdbx_strand_id
1 'polypeptide(L)'
;AQDISDLTATLGWQRGWVSVQADVSQTSAFEGLAPQPYLNVPGLATTPSTTWLSVGGKSAPVPWIILESRYSNPTSGTPNGNPPTHAVTSATIRSKFFRTFKSGTFDLKAQFAVESWGDGVIGLDSTAAPIQLNGATFLRAYIELAIGSFRFYYDRINLTGTDQAYVPGYRIPAYGSTYGVRWSFVN
;
A
#
# COMPACT_ATOMS: atom_id res chain seq x y z
N ALA A 1 0.32 26.62 -17.91
CA ALA A 1 1.09 25.43 -17.53
C ALA A 1 1.61 25.69 -16.11
N GLN A 2 1.52 24.69 -15.26
CA GLN A 2 2.01 24.75 -13.87
C GLN A 2 3.27 23.89 -13.78
N ASP A 3 4.36 24.45 -13.26
CA ASP A 3 5.59 23.69 -13.06
C ASP A 3 5.53 23.03 -11.66
N ILE A 4 5.49 21.71 -11.64
CA ILE A 4 5.56 20.91 -10.42
C ILE A 4 6.95 20.29 -10.36
N SER A 5 7.65 20.48 -9.26
CA SER A 5 8.96 19.89 -9.03
C SER A 5 8.92 18.91 -7.88
N ASP A 6 9.53 17.74 -8.07
CA ASP A 6 9.72 16.71 -7.07
C ASP A 6 11.21 16.45 -6.89
N LEU A 7 11.66 16.45 -5.64
CA LEU A 7 13.02 16.09 -5.26
C LEU A 7 12.96 14.91 -4.28
N THR A 8 13.68 13.86 -4.58
CA THR A 8 13.77 12.69 -3.69
C THR A 8 15.21 12.32 -3.42
N ALA A 9 15.54 12.12 -2.15
CA ALA A 9 16.80 11.57 -1.68
C ALA A 9 16.56 10.26 -0.96
N THR A 10 17.33 9.23 -1.31
CA THR A 10 17.20 7.89 -0.76
C THR A 10 18.50 7.44 -0.14
N LEU A 11 18.43 6.89 1.08
CA LEU A 11 19.53 6.22 1.76
C LEU A 11 19.13 4.77 2.02
N GLY A 12 19.97 3.83 1.58
CA GLY A 12 19.76 2.41 1.78
C GLY A 12 20.95 1.75 2.47
N TRP A 13 20.65 0.77 3.31
CA TRP A 13 21.64 -0.10 3.94
C TRP A 13 21.16 -1.55 3.83
N GLN A 14 22.08 -2.45 3.48
CA GLN A 14 21.82 -3.88 3.41
C GLN A 14 22.97 -4.67 4.01
N ARG A 15 22.64 -5.64 4.86
CA ARG A 15 23.60 -6.59 5.38
C ARG A 15 22.95 -7.96 5.58
N GLY A 16 23.47 -8.95 4.84
CA GLY A 16 22.94 -10.32 4.89
C GLY A 16 21.45 -10.36 4.53
N TRP A 17 20.65 -10.80 5.47
CA TRP A 17 19.22 -11.02 5.31
C TRP A 17 18.33 -9.80 5.71
N VAL A 18 18.95 -8.67 6.04
CA VAL A 18 18.25 -7.43 6.42
C VAL A 18 18.64 -6.31 5.47
N SER A 19 17.63 -5.54 5.05
CA SER A 19 17.80 -4.25 4.38
C SER A 19 16.89 -3.20 5.00
N VAL A 20 17.37 -1.96 5.05
CA VAL A 20 16.61 -0.79 5.50
C VAL A 20 16.82 0.32 4.49
N GLN A 21 15.77 1.06 4.22
CA GLN A 21 15.77 2.21 3.32
C GLN A 21 15.04 3.37 3.99
N ALA A 22 15.58 4.56 3.85
CA ALA A 22 14.91 5.80 4.23
C ALA A 22 14.90 6.73 3.03
N ASP A 23 13.75 7.34 2.78
CA ASP A 23 13.53 8.26 1.69
C ASP A 23 13.01 9.59 2.25
N VAL A 24 13.56 10.69 1.76
CA VAL A 24 12.99 12.03 1.95
C VAL A 24 12.61 12.55 0.58
N SER A 25 11.36 12.93 0.41
CA SER A 25 10.88 13.53 -0.82
C SER A 25 10.17 14.85 -0.56
N GLN A 26 10.37 15.81 -1.43
CA GLN A 26 9.73 17.12 -1.37
C GLN A 26 9.04 17.40 -2.69
N THR A 27 7.75 17.71 -2.62
CA THR A 27 6.92 18.15 -3.74
C THR A 27 6.65 19.63 -3.59
N SER A 28 6.81 20.42 -4.65
CA SER A 28 6.45 21.83 -4.67
C SER A 28 4.94 22.03 -4.49
N ALA A 29 4.52 23.22 -4.04
CA ALA A 29 3.11 23.55 -4.00
C ALA A 29 2.51 23.55 -5.43
N PHE A 30 1.28 23.06 -5.56
CA PHE A 30 0.56 23.02 -6.82
C PHE A 30 -0.95 23.21 -6.63
N GLU A 31 -1.62 23.64 -7.68
CA GLU A 31 -3.07 23.67 -7.74
C GLU A 31 -3.57 22.38 -8.42
N GLY A 32 -4.42 21.65 -7.75
CA GLY A 32 -4.98 20.40 -8.22
C GLY A 32 -6.49 20.34 -8.05
N LEU A 33 -7.12 19.36 -8.68
CA LEU A 33 -8.53 19.07 -8.45
C LEU A 33 -8.68 18.40 -7.09
N ALA A 34 -9.35 19.07 -6.16
CA ALA A 34 -9.73 18.48 -4.89
C ALA A 34 -11.20 18.06 -4.93
N PRO A 35 -11.58 16.90 -4.42
CA PRO A 35 -12.96 16.51 -4.27
C PRO A 35 -13.67 17.49 -3.34
N GLN A 36 -14.85 17.96 -3.76
CA GLN A 36 -15.73 18.77 -2.93
C GLN A 36 -16.87 17.85 -2.46
N PRO A 37 -16.87 17.38 -1.19
CA PRO A 37 -17.74 16.29 -0.76
C PRO A 37 -19.24 16.58 -0.89
N TYR A 38 -19.64 17.85 -0.91
CA TYR A 38 -21.04 18.26 -0.97
C TYR A 38 -21.46 18.90 -2.29
N LEU A 39 -20.54 19.15 -3.21
CA LEU A 39 -20.87 19.81 -4.49
C LEU A 39 -20.88 18.87 -5.68
N ASN A 40 -20.41 17.63 -5.55
CA ASN A 40 -20.22 16.67 -6.65
C ASN A 40 -19.42 17.24 -7.85
N VAL A 41 -18.76 18.37 -7.67
CA VAL A 41 -17.95 19.04 -8.68
C VAL A 41 -16.54 19.20 -8.11
N PRO A 42 -15.53 18.70 -8.81
CA PRO A 42 -14.15 18.92 -8.39
C PRO A 42 -13.81 20.41 -8.46
N GLY A 43 -13.32 20.97 -7.37
CA GLY A 43 -12.81 22.33 -7.30
C GLY A 43 -11.28 22.36 -7.40
N LEU A 44 -10.74 23.48 -7.86
CA LEU A 44 -9.29 23.72 -7.75
C LEU A 44 -8.96 24.04 -6.29
N ALA A 45 -7.96 23.37 -5.75
CA ALA A 45 -7.43 23.62 -4.43
C ALA A 45 -5.92 23.67 -4.47
N THR A 46 -5.34 24.57 -3.69
CA THR A 46 -3.87 24.65 -3.55
C THR A 46 -3.43 23.56 -2.58
N THR A 47 -2.56 22.68 -3.06
CA THR A 47 -1.83 21.75 -2.20
C THR A 47 -0.51 22.42 -1.83
N PRO A 48 -0.21 22.59 -0.52
CA PRO A 48 1.03 23.21 -0.09
C PRO A 48 2.24 22.34 -0.48
N SER A 49 3.41 22.96 -0.52
CA SER A 49 4.66 22.19 -0.61
C SER A 49 4.74 21.22 0.56
N THR A 50 4.98 19.96 0.25
CA THR A 50 4.95 18.87 1.24
C THR A 50 6.28 18.13 1.23
N THR A 51 6.84 17.90 2.42
CA THR A 51 8.01 17.06 2.60
C THR A 51 7.58 15.75 3.27
N TRP A 52 7.91 14.65 2.64
CA TRP A 52 7.61 13.30 3.09
C TRP A 52 8.85 12.62 3.63
N LEU A 53 8.71 11.92 4.73
CA LEU A 53 9.68 10.94 5.20
C LEU A 53 9.07 9.55 5.05
N SER A 54 9.80 8.66 4.40
CA SER A 54 9.45 7.25 4.30
C SER A 54 10.59 6.39 4.86
N VAL A 55 10.24 5.37 5.61
CA VAL A 55 11.19 4.37 6.10
C VAL A 55 10.65 2.99 5.76
N GLY A 56 11.49 2.16 5.17
CA GLY A 56 11.16 0.79 4.82
C GLY A 56 12.21 -0.18 5.31
N GLY A 57 11.77 -1.41 5.55
CA GLY A 57 12.66 -2.50 5.93
C GLY A 57 12.20 -3.82 5.32
N LYS A 58 13.18 -4.66 5.01
CA LYS A 58 12.96 -6.04 4.56
C LYS A 58 13.88 -6.96 5.33
N SER A 59 13.35 -8.10 5.72
CA SER A 59 14.07 -9.12 6.48
C SER A 59 13.70 -10.50 5.95
N ALA A 60 14.70 -11.35 5.73
CA ALA A 60 14.53 -12.74 5.34
C ALA A 60 15.30 -13.64 6.30
N PRO A 61 14.85 -13.79 7.57
CA PRO A 61 15.59 -14.50 8.62
C PRO A 61 15.83 -15.97 8.28
N VAL A 62 14.97 -16.53 7.45
CA VAL A 62 15.11 -17.87 6.86
C VAL A 62 14.69 -17.83 5.38
N PRO A 63 15.17 -18.77 4.53
CA PRO A 63 14.92 -18.72 3.08
C PRO A 63 13.46 -18.77 2.66
N TRP A 64 12.57 -19.15 3.55
CA TRP A 64 11.14 -19.33 3.27
C TRP A 64 10.24 -18.29 3.94
N ILE A 65 10.79 -17.32 4.71
CA ILE A 65 10.06 -16.20 5.31
C ILE A 65 10.66 -14.89 4.86
N ILE A 66 9.80 -13.98 4.37
CA ILE A 66 10.15 -12.60 4.06
C ILE A 66 9.18 -11.70 4.83
N LEU A 67 9.74 -10.78 5.60
CA LEU A 67 9.03 -9.73 6.30
C LEU A 67 9.38 -8.40 5.64
N GLU A 68 8.36 -7.60 5.31
CA GLU A 68 8.55 -6.29 4.71
C GLU A 68 7.65 -5.29 5.42
N SER A 69 8.18 -4.11 5.70
CA SER A 69 7.41 -3.01 6.27
C SER A 69 7.82 -1.69 5.64
N ARG A 70 6.86 -0.81 5.42
CA ARG A 70 7.09 0.57 4.99
C ARG A 70 6.15 1.48 5.73
N TYR A 71 6.68 2.60 6.19
CA TYR A 71 5.97 3.68 6.82
C TYR A 71 6.29 4.98 6.10
N SER A 72 5.29 5.83 5.88
CA SER A 72 5.47 7.16 5.32
C SER A 72 4.58 8.18 6.03
N ASN A 73 5.12 9.38 6.23
CA ASN A 73 4.42 10.48 6.87
C ASN A 73 4.97 11.82 6.38
N PRO A 74 4.12 12.85 6.17
CA PRO A 74 4.61 14.19 5.91
C PRO A 74 5.27 14.77 7.16
N THR A 75 6.42 15.40 6.98
CA THR A 75 7.11 16.16 8.03
C THR A 75 6.77 17.65 7.98
N SER A 76 6.33 18.13 6.82
CA SER A 76 5.82 19.48 6.62
C SER A 76 4.77 19.49 5.51
N GLY A 77 3.81 20.40 5.61
CA GLY A 77 2.66 20.45 4.74
C GLY A 77 1.68 19.30 5.02
N THR A 78 0.46 19.45 4.56
CA THR A 78 -0.55 18.39 4.63
C THR A 78 -1.19 18.26 3.27
N PRO A 79 -1.05 17.10 2.60
CA PRO A 79 -1.67 16.90 1.29
C PRO A 79 -3.20 16.93 1.42
N ASN A 80 -3.84 17.62 0.49
CA ASN A 80 -5.29 17.66 0.42
C ASN A 80 -5.83 16.34 -0.12
N GLY A 81 -6.89 15.84 0.52
CA GLY A 81 -7.68 14.73 0.01
C GLY A 81 -7.13 13.32 0.28
N ASN A 82 -5.95 13.19 0.87
CA ASN A 82 -5.37 11.91 1.24
C ASN A 82 -4.96 11.87 2.72
N PRO A 83 -5.13 10.72 3.39
CA PRO A 83 -4.56 10.55 4.73
C PRO A 83 -3.05 10.72 4.70
N PRO A 84 -2.47 11.48 5.63
CA PRO A 84 -1.05 11.79 5.60
C PRO A 84 -0.17 10.59 5.95
N THR A 85 -0.59 9.79 6.91
CA THR A 85 0.19 8.64 7.38
C THR A 85 -0.21 7.38 6.66
N HIS A 86 0.76 6.63 6.16
CA HIS A 86 0.55 5.35 5.52
C HIS A 86 1.59 4.33 6.00
N ALA A 87 1.11 3.19 6.44
CA ALA A 87 1.95 2.07 6.86
C ALA A 87 1.49 0.78 6.18
N VAL A 88 2.44 0.02 5.66
CA VAL A 88 2.20 -1.33 5.13
C VAL A 88 3.20 -2.28 5.75
N THR A 89 2.72 -3.38 6.29
CA THR A 89 3.57 -4.46 6.79
C THR A 89 3.07 -5.78 6.23
N SER A 90 3.99 -6.60 5.72
CA SER A 90 3.64 -7.91 5.18
C SER A 90 4.59 -9.01 5.65
N ALA A 91 4.04 -10.21 5.76
CA ALA A 91 4.77 -11.45 5.98
C ALA A 91 4.46 -12.39 4.82
N THR A 92 5.49 -12.83 4.13
CA THR A 92 5.39 -13.80 3.02
C THR A 92 6.09 -15.09 3.43
N ILE A 93 5.38 -16.20 3.30
CA ILE A 93 5.91 -17.56 3.45
C ILE A 93 5.93 -18.18 2.06
N ARG A 94 7.07 -18.78 1.70
CA ARG A 94 7.21 -19.50 0.44
C ARG A 94 7.98 -20.80 0.65
N SER A 95 7.41 -21.92 0.21
CA SER A 95 8.05 -23.21 0.37
C SER A 95 7.75 -24.14 -0.81
N LYS A 96 8.77 -24.80 -1.28
CA LYS A 96 8.65 -25.86 -2.30
C LYS A 96 8.38 -27.23 -1.69
N PHE A 97 8.39 -27.36 -0.38
CA PHE A 97 8.14 -28.62 0.32
C PHE A 97 8.97 -29.81 -0.21
N PHE A 98 10.25 -29.60 -0.48
CA PHE A 98 11.14 -30.60 -1.07
C PHE A 98 11.20 -31.95 -0.30
N ARG A 99 10.89 -31.94 0.98
CA ARG A 99 10.80 -33.18 1.77
C ARG A 99 9.70 -34.12 1.27
N THR A 100 8.58 -33.54 0.79
CA THR A 100 7.39 -34.28 0.33
C THR A 100 7.37 -34.38 -1.18
N PHE A 101 7.71 -33.30 -1.88
CA PHE A 101 7.68 -33.18 -3.33
C PHE A 101 9.10 -33.01 -3.89
N LYS A 102 9.83 -34.11 -4.01
CA LYS A 102 11.25 -34.11 -4.44
C LYS A 102 11.47 -33.55 -5.85
N SER A 103 10.47 -33.58 -6.71
CA SER A 103 10.53 -33.05 -8.07
C SER A 103 10.66 -31.52 -8.13
N GLY A 104 10.37 -30.81 -7.02
CA GLY A 104 10.38 -29.33 -7.00
C GLY A 104 9.27 -28.68 -7.83
N THR A 105 8.32 -29.46 -8.34
CA THR A 105 7.19 -28.97 -9.14
C THR A 105 6.12 -28.28 -8.30
N PHE A 106 6.19 -28.42 -6.98
CA PHE A 106 5.28 -27.80 -6.05
C PHE A 106 5.90 -26.54 -5.45
N ASP A 107 5.15 -25.41 -5.44
CA ASP A 107 5.55 -24.16 -4.80
C ASP A 107 4.31 -23.52 -4.15
N LEU A 108 4.37 -23.28 -2.84
CA LEU A 108 3.34 -22.58 -2.10
C LEU A 108 3.87 -21.21 -1.68
N LYS A 109 3.10 -20.17 -1.98
CA LYS A 109 3.30 -18.81 -1.47
C LYS A 109 2.06 -18.40 -0.68
N ALA A 110 2.25 -17.98 0.57
CA ALA A 110 1.23 -17.35 1.37
C ALA A 110 1.74 -15.99 1.85
N GLN A 111 0.91 -14.95 1.72
CA GLN A 111 1.24 -13.60 2.14
C GLN A 111 0.09 -13.01 2.95
N PHE A 112 0.42 -12.43 4.09
CA PHE A 112 -0.47 -11.61 4.88
C PHE A 112 0.08 -10.20 4.92
N ALA A 113 -0.80 -9.21 4.72
CA ALA A 113 -0.42 -7.81 4.78
C ALA A 113 -1.44 -7.03 5.60
N VAL A 114 -0.92 -6.08 6.37
CA VAL A 114 -1.69 -5.06 7.08
C VAL A 114 -1.33 -3.73 6.46
N GLU A 115 -2.34 -2.99 6.01
CA GLU A 115 -2.21 -1.64 5.48
C GLU A 115 -3.00 -0.70 6.38
N SER A 116 -2.36 0.33 6.89
CA SER A 116 -2.96 1.31 7.79
C SER A 116 -2.77 2.72 7.26
N TRP A 117 -3.86 3.46 7.24
CA TRP A 117 -3.92 4.88 6.87
C TRP A 117 -4.31 5.69 8.09
N GLY A 118 -3.62 6.80 8.32
CA GLY A 118 -3.96 7.74 9.39
C GLY A 118 -5.18 8.59 9.07
N ASP A 119 -5.54 9.45 10.02
CA ASP A 119 -6.59 10.44 9.82
C ASP A 119 -6.16 11.46 8.77
N GLY A 120 -7.10 11.95 7.98
CA GLY A 120 -6.86 12.93 6.94
C GLY A 120 -7.96 13.98 6.86
N VAL A 121 -7.82 14.90 5.91
CA VAL A 121 -8.81 15.94 5.63
C VAL A 121 -9.21 15.82 4.16
N ILE A 122 -10.52 15.70 3.90
CA ILE A 122 -11.06 15.53 2.55
C ILE A 122 -11.56 16.82 1.90
N GLY A 123 -11.45 17.93 2.59
CA GLY A 123 -11.91 19.22 2.11
C GLY A 123 -12.43 20.08 3.23
N LEU A 124 -13.09 21.16 2.87
CA LEU A 124 -13.75 22.08 3.81
C LEU A 124 -15.28 21.98 3.63
N ASP A 125 -15.99 22.13 4.71
CA ASP A 125 -17.46 22.27 4.68
C ASP A 125 -17.90 23.68 4.25
N SER A 126 -19.22 23.94 4.23
CA SER A 126 -19.77 25.25 3.88
C SER A 126 -19.39 26.38 4.83
N THR A 127 -18.85 26.06 6.00
CA THR A 127 -18.37 27.01 7.01
C THR A 127 -16.85 27.16 7.02
N ALA A 128 -16.16 26.56 6.02
CA ALA A 128 -14.72 26.47 5.90
C ALA A 128 -14.04 25.64 7.02
N ALA A 129 -14.79 24.78 7.70
CA ALA A 129 -14.23 23.83 8.66
C ALA A 129 -13.73 22.55 7.95
N PRO A 130 -12.60 21.95 8.40
CA PRO A 130 -12.06 20.76 7.78
C PRO A 130 -12.98 19.54 7.99
N ILE A 131 -13.31 18.85 6.91
CA ILE A 131 -14.04 17.59 6.95
C ILE A 131 -13.03 16.47 7.17
N GLN A 132 -13.14 15.80 8.32
CA GLN A 132 -12.22 14.74 8.71
C GLN A 132 -12.51 13.43 7.96
N LEU A 133 -11.44 12.77 7.53
CA LEU A 133 -11.43 11.39 7.09
C LEU A 133 -10.75 10.55 8.17
N ASN A 134 -11.51 9.67 8.79
CA ASN A 134 -10.96 8.79 9.83
C ASN A 134 -9.97 7.79 9.21
N GLY A 135 -8.92 7.48 9.95
CA GLY A 135 -7.96 6.46 9.57
C GLY A 135 -8.61 5.08 9.37
N ALA A 136 -8.00 4.28 8.54
CA ALA A 136 -8.51 2.96 8.19
C ALA A 136 -7.39 1.91 8.20
N THR A 137 -7.72 0.69 8.62
CA THR A 137 -6.79 -0.44 8.60
C THR A 137 -7.42 -1.60 7.85
N PHE A 138 -6.67 -2.12 6.87
CA PHE A 138 -7.09 -3.21 6.01
C PHE A 138 -6.15 -4.39 6.18
N LEU A 139 -6.72 -5.58 6.28
CA LEU A 139 -5.97 -6.83 6.28
C LEU A 139 -6.18 -7.54 4.95
N ARG A 140 -5.09 -7.99 4.34
CA ARG A 140 -5.09 -8.73 3.07
C ARG A 140 -4.44 -10.09 3.26
N ALA A 141 -4.99 -11.13 2.61
CA ALA A 141 -4.38 -12.44 2.50
C ALA A 141 -4.30 -12.88 1.04
N TYR A 142 -3.15 -13.39 0.66
CA TYR A 142 -2.89 -13.94 -0.66
C TYR A 142 -2.29 -15.33 -0.52
N ILE A 143 -2.82 -16.30 -1.25
CA ILE A 143 -2.29 -17.66 -1.34
C ILE A 143 -2.13 -18.03 -2.80
N GLU A 144 -0.97 -18.55 -3.16
CA GLU A 144 -0.68 -19.08 -4.49
C GLU A 144 -0.08 -20.47 -4.35
N LEU A 145 -0.65 -21.42 -5.08
CA LEU A 145 -0.20 -22.79 -5.18
C LEU A 145 0.23 -23.08 -6.62
N ALA A 146 1.49 -23.38 -6.83
CA ALA A 146 1.99 -23.80 -8.12
C ALA A 146 2.22 -25.31 -8.14
N ILE A 147 1.71 -25.98 -9.17
CA ILE A 147 1.88 -27.42 -9.43
C ILE A 147 2.25 -27.58 -10.92
N GLY A 148 3.53 -27.83 -11.19
CA GLY A 148 4.03 -27.88 -12.56
C GLY A 148 3.80 -26.55 -13.29
N SER A 149 3.08 -26.58 -14.39
CA SER A 149 2.74 -25.39 -15.20
C SER A 149 1.50 -24.63 -14.74
N PHE A 150 0.78 -25.15 -13.77
CA PHE A 150 -0.42 -24.53 -13.23
C PHE A 150 -0.13 -23.73 -11.97
N ARG A 151 -0.79 -22.57 -11.85
CA ARG A 151 -0.79 -21.74 -10.63
C ARG A 151 -2.22 -21.41 -10.27
N PHE A 152 -2.63 -21.85 -9.11
CA PHE A 152 -3.91 -21.50 -8.49
C PHE A 152 -3.66 -20.37 -7.51
N TYR A 153 -4.48 -19.32 -7.53
CA TYR A 153 -4.34 -18.22 -6.56
C TYR A 153 -5.69 -17.84 -5.98
N TYR A 154 -5.62 -17.37 -4.74
CA TYR A 154 -6.70 -16.76 -4.00
C TYR A 154 -6.17 -15.49 -3.34
N ASP A 155 -6.82 -14.36 -3.60
CA ASP A 155 -6.50 -13.05 -3.03
C ASP A 155 -7.75 -12.51 -2.36
N ARG A 156 -7.64 -12.15 -1.11
CA ARG A 156 -8.71 -11.53 -0.35
C ARG A 156 -8.22 -10.22 0.25
N ILE A 157 -8.84 -9.14 -0.19
CA ILE A 157 -8.63 -7.79 0.34
C ILE A 157 -9.67 -7.51 1.42
N ASN A 158 -9.31 -6.65 2.37
CA ASN A 158 -10.19 -6.20 3.45
C ASN A 158 -10.82 -7.35 4.24
N LEU A 159 -9.98 -8.26 4.75
CA LEU A 159 -10.40 -9.40 5.59
C LEU A 159 -11.17 -8.96 6.85
N THR A 160 -10.89 -7.76 7.36
CA THR A 160 -11.53 -7.18 8.54
C THR A 160 -12.94 -6.68 8.28
N GLY A 161 -13.34 -6.55 7.02
CA GLY A 161 -14.62 -5.96 6.66
C GLY A 161 -14.72 -4.47 7.01
N THR A 162 -13.59 -3.76 7.04
CA THR A 162 -13.54 -2.33 7.36
C THR A 162 -14.35 -1.55 6.33
N ASP A 163 -15.37 -0.81 6.79
CA ASP A 163 -16.26 0.02 5.96
C ASP A 163 -15.79 1.48 5.94
N GLN A 164 -14.49 1.71 5.91
CA GLN A 164 -13.88 3.02 5.80
C GLN A 164 -13.19 3.18 4.45
N ALA A 165 -13.08 4.42 4.01
CA ALA A 165 -12.34 4.77 2.80
C ALA A 165 -11.06 5.51 3.21
N TYR A 166 -9.95 5.24 2.55
CA TYR A 166 -8.74 6.06 2.62
C TYR A 166 -8.66 7.08 1.47
N VAL A 167 -9.56 6.96 0.50
CA VAL A 167 -9.78 7.97 -0.55
C VAL A 167 -11.22 8.42 -0.48
N PRO A 168 -11.50 9.72 -0.43
CA PRO A 168 -12.85 10.25 -0.35
C PRO A 168 -13.78 9.69 -1.44
N GLY A 169 -14.92 9.20 -1.04
CA GLY A 169 -15.92 8.64 -1.96
C GLY A 169 -15.57 7.26 -2.56
N TYR A 170 -14.42 6.68 -2.20
CA TYR A 170 -13.99 5.39 -2.73
C TYR A 170 -13.85 4.35 -1.60
N ARG A 171 -14.89 3.56 -1.40
CA ARG A 171 -14.89 2.48 -0.39
C ARG A 171 -14.25 1.22 -0.95
N ILE A 172 -13.37 0.61 -0.18
CA ILE A 172 -12.85 -0.73 -0.50
C ILE A 172 -13.96 -1.74 -0.19
N PRO A 173 -14.30 -2.64 -1.13
CA PRO A 173 -15.31 -3.66 -0.86
C PRO A 173 -14.99 -4.46 0.40
N ALA A 174 -15.97 -4.59 1.29
CA ALA A 174 -15.80 -5.28 2.59
C ALA A 174 -15.39 -6.76 2.42
N TYR A 175 -15.69 -7.38 1.28
CA TYR A 175 -15.44 -8.82 1.04
C TYR A 175 -14.92 -9.05 -0.39
N GLY A 176 -13.94 -8.26 -0.82
CA GLY A 176 -13.31 -8.47 -2.12
C GLY A 176 -12.48 -9.75 -2.15
N SER A 177 -12.89 -10.74 -2.95
CA SER A 177 -12.12 -11.96 -3.19
C SER A 177 -11.90 -12.15 -4.68
N THR A 178 -10.66 -12.42 -5.05
CA THR A 178 -10.29 -12.79 -6.42
C THR A 178 -9.60 -14.14 -6.39
N TYR A 179 -9.99 -15.03 -7.26
CA TYR A 179 -9.36 -16.33 -7.41
C TYR A 179 -9.23 -16.69 -8.88
N GLY A 180 -8.28 -17.54 -9.20
CA GLY A 180 -8.09 -17.95 -10.59
C GLY A 180 -6.99 -18.97 -10.77
N VAL A 181 -6.81 -19.32 -12.03
CA VAL A 181 -5.78 -20.23 -12.49
C VAL A 181 -4.97 -19.55 -13.58
N ARG A 182 -3.64 -19.64 -13.48
CA ARG A 182 -2.70 -19.27 -14.55
C ARG A 182 -2.07 -20.54 -15.08
N TRP A 183 -2.07 -20.70 -16.37
CA TRP A 183 -1.42 -21.81 -17.03
C TRP A 183 -0.32 -21.29 -17.94
N SER A 184 0.91 -21.77 -17.75
CA SER A 184 2.07 -21.43 -18.58
C SER A 184 2.31 -22.54 -19.59
N PHE A 185 2.20 -22.22 -20.87
CA PHE A 185 2.58 -23.12 -21.95
C PHE A 185 4.07 -22.88 -22.25
N VAL A 186 4.86 -23.95 -22.18
CA VAL A 186 6.24 -23.94 -22.67
C VAL A 186 6.20 -24.68 -23.98
N ASN A 187 6.47 -23.97 -25.07
CA ASN A 187 6.71 -24.59 -26.41
C ASN A 187 8.14 -25.11 -26.46
#